data_0cbb6a146b3970d908661893905fd593
#
_entry.id   0cbb6a146b3970d908661893905fd593
#
_cell.length_a   1.000
_cell.length_b   1.000
_cell.length_c   1.000
_cell.angle_alpha   90.00
_cell.angle_beta   90.00
_cell.angle_gamma   90.00
#
_symmetry.space_group_name_H-M   'P 1'
#
loop_
_entity.id
_entity.type
_entity.pdbx_description
1 polymer ?
#
loop_
_entity_poly.entity_id
_entity_poly.type
_entity_poly.pdbx_seq_one_letter_code
_entity_poly.pdbx_strand_id
1 'polypeptide(L)'
;MEKIWTLKRQGESNEIKHLSAALNVSMTIARLLVQRGITTFNEAKAFFRPRLSDLHDPFLMKDMEKAVARLEMAVANQEKVLVYGDYDVDGTTSVALMYTFLKPRFEHIEYYIPDRYSEGYGISPQSINYAADNGFSLIIALDCGIKAVEKIADARERGLDFVICDHHNPDEEVPPAVAVLDPKQPDCNYPYKELSGCGVGFKLLQAYCQKNNIELEEIYDLLDLVVVSIASDIVPITGENRVLAYYGLKKINSNPGIGLQTIINVAGINGNDITISDIVFKIGPRLNASGRIEHGKKSVQILVSNDEDKSDLLGEEIDSFNEIRKTLDRDITQDALDMIEKDPEMKDMNSTVLYNRDWHKGVVGIVASRVTEQFYRPTIILTESNGLATGSARSVKDFDLYEAIGQCSDLLESYGGHMYAAGLTLRIENIPEFRRRFEEIVTTQLTDLSQVQTIEVDSKITLSEINPRFYRILKQFAPFGPHNMTPVFMTEDVFDAGTSRMVGKNQEHLKLDLVEPDVHSGIFPGIAFNQSDKFDLITSGLPFDVCYSITENEYRGKTSLQLFIRDIKKRDIF
;
A
#
# COMPACT_ATOMS: atom_id res chain seq x y z
N MET A 1 -0.75 -9.70 -24.07
CA MET A 1 -1.62 -8.55 -24.39
C MET A 1 -0.76 -7.33 -24.72
N GLU A 2 -1.12 -6.58 -25.75
CA GLU A 2 -0.44 -5.35 -26.10
C GLU A 2 -0.89 -4.24 -25.13
N LYS A 3 0.07 -3.52 -24.51
CA LYS A 3 -0.23 -2.45 -23.56
C LYS A 3 -0.42 -1.13 -24.30
N ILE A 4 -1.29 -0.25 -23.83
CA ILE A 4 -1.41 1.12 -24.36
C ILE A 4 -0.53 2.06 -23.53
N TRP A 5 0.31 2.86 -24.20
CA TRP A 5 1.07 3.93 -23.53
C TRP A 5 0.30 5.24 -23.63
N THR A 6 0.03 5.84 -22.49
CA THR A 6 -0.68 7.11 -22.42
C THR A 6 0.22 8.16 -21.78
N LEU A 7 0.42 9.29 -22.49
CA LEU A 7 1.18 10.39 -21.95
C LEU A 7 0.34 11.11 -20.89
N LYS A 8 0.84 11.26 -19.67
CA LYS A 8 0.18 12.07 -18.64
C LYS A 8 0.02 13.52 -19.11
N ARG A 9 -0.94 14.23 -18.52
CA ARG A 9 -1.08 15.67 -18.75
C ARG A 9 0.27 16.36 -18.48
N GLN A 10 0.79 17.07 -19.49
CA GLN A 10 2.17 17.59 -19.45
C GLN A 10 2.34 18.87 -18.62
N GLY A 11 1.25 19.45 -18.11
CA GLY A 11 1.27 20.73 -17.39
C GLY A 11 1.37 21.95 -18.33
N GLU A 12 1.24 23.12 -17.75
CA GLU A 12 1.29 24.38 -18.52
C GLU A 12 2.74 24.75 -18.86
N SER A 13 3.00 25.02 -20.14
CA SER A 13 4.36 25.30 -20.65
C SER A 13 5.05 26.48 -19.94
N ASN A 14 4.28 27.50 -19.54
CA ASN A 14 4.82 28.67 -18.86
C ASN A 14 5.22 28.35 -17.41
N GLU A 15 4.44 27.54 -16.70
CA GLU A 15 4.77 27.08 -15.33
C GLU A 15 6.04 26.24 -15.35
N ILE A 16 6.15 25.30 -16.29
CA ILE A 16 7.33 24.45 -16.44
C ILE A 16 8.58 25.29 -16.73
N LYS A 17 8.51 26.25 -17.66
CA LYS A 17 9.64 27.14 -17.97
C LYS A 17 10.05 27.99 -16.76
N HIS A 18 9.08 28.57 -16.07
CA HIS A 18 9.33 29.37 -14.88
C HIS A 18 10.01 28.55 -13.77
N LEU A 19 9.46 27.37 -13.47
CA LEU A 19 9.99 26.50 -12.44
C LEU A 19 11.38 25.94 -12.80
N SER A 20 11.60 25.59 -14.10
CA SER A 20 12.90 25.16 -14.61
C SER A 20 13.97 26.22 -14.39
N ALA A 21 13.67 27.48 -14.72
CA ALA A 21 14.58 28.60 -14.50
C ALA A 21 14.82 28.89 -13.03
N ALA A 22 13.75 28.92 -12.19
CA ALA A 22 13.86 29.20 -10.76
C ALA A 22 14.69 28.16 -9.98
N LEU A 23 14.60 26.88 -10.38
CA LEU A 23 15.32 25.76 -9.76
C LEU A 23 16.65 25.41 -10.43
N ASN A 24 16.94 25.98 -11.60
CA ASN A 24 18.06 25.61 -12.45
C ASN A 24 18.11 24.09 -12.75
N VAL A 25 16.98 23.53 -13.18
CA VAL A 25 16.80 22.13 -13.54
C VAL A 25 16.33 21.99 -15.00
N SER A 26 16.41 20.77 -15.57
CA SER A 26 15.89 20.53 -16.93
C SER A 26 14.37 20.74 -16.97
N MET A 27 13.86 21.00 -18.18
CA MET A 27 12.41 21.10 -18.43
C MET A 27 11.68 19.82 -18.03
N THR A 28 12.29 18.66 -18.21
CA THR A 28 11.76 17.37 -17.82
C THR A 28 11.57 17.28 -16.30
N ILE A 29 12.58 17.66 -15.51
CA ILE A 29 12.46 17.70 -14.04
C ILE A 29 11.37 18.69 -13.59
N ALA A 30 11.31 19.88 -14.17
CA ALA A 30 10.27 20.86 -13.86
C ALA A 30 8.86 20.33 -14.21
N ARG A 31 8.72 19.63 -15.34
CA ARG A 31 7.46 18.96 -15.73
C ARG A 31 7.02 17.92 -14.71
N LEU A 32 7.93 17.06 -14.25
CA LEU A 32 7.63 16.07 -13.22
C LEU A 32 7.14 16.71 -11.91
N LEU A 33 7.64 17.89 -11.55
CA LEU A 33 7.16 18.65 -10.38
C LEU A 33 5.77 19.21 -10.64
N VAL A 34 5.54 19.85 -11.79
CA VAL A 34 4.23 20.43 -12.15
C VAL A 34 3.15 19.34 -12.23
N GLN A 35 3.46 18.15 -12.74
CA GLN A 35 2.54 16.99 -12.72
C GLN A 35 2.14 16.55 -11.30
N ARG A 36 2.94 16.88 -10.30
CA ARG A 36 2.68 16.64 -8.87
C ARG A 36 2.05 17.83 -8.16
N GLY A 37 1.60 18.84 -8.91
CA GLY A 37 1.01 20.07 -8.37
C GLY A 37 2.01 21.03 -7.73
N ILE A 38 3.32 20.86 -8.00
CA ILE A 38 4.40 21.69 -7.47
C ILE A 38 4.77 22.73 -8.54
N THR A 39 4.36 23.97 -8.34
CA THR A 39 4.48 25.04 -9.34
C THR A 39 5.38 26.19 -8.91
N THR A 40 5.71 26.28 -7.62
CA THR A 40 6.52 27.34 -7.05
C THR A 40 7.87 26.84 -6.49
N PHE A 41 8.83 27.78 -6.35
CA PHE A 41 10.11 27.48 -5.70
C PHE A 41 9.95 26.99 -4.26
N ASN A 42 9.02 27.60 -3.50
CA ASN A 42 8.82 27.23 -2.09
C ASN A 42 8.22 25.83 -1.94
N GLU A 43 7.24 25.48 -2.77
CA GLU A 43 6.69 24.11 -2.83
C GLU A 43 7.75 23.10 -3.20
N ALA A 44 8.57 23.38 -4.23
CA ALA A 44 9.68 22.51 -4.62
C ALA A 44 10.72 22.38 -3.51
N LYS A 45 11.03 23.45 -2.79
CA LYS A 45 11.91 23.40 -1.62
C LYS A 45 11.36 22.51 -0.52
N ALA A 46 10.09 22.63 -0.17
CA ALA A 46 9.42 21.77 0.82
C ALA A 46 9.40 20.30 0.35
N PHE A 47 9.11 20.07 -0.92
CA PHE A 47 9.10 18.73 -1.51
C PHE A 47 10.46 18.03 -1.44
N PHE A 48 11.56 18.74 -1.80
CA PHE A 48 12.90 18.18 -1.79
C PHE A 48 13.58 18.21 -0.42
N ARG A 49 13.10 19.00 0.51
CA ARG A 49 13.68 19.21 1.85
C ARG A 49 12.56 19.25 2.89
N PRO A 50 11.80 18.13 3.04
CA PRO A 50 10.72 18.07 4.03
C PRO A 50 11.29 18.23 5.45
N ARG A 51 10.55 18.88 6.32
CA ARG A 51 10.93 19.10 7.72
C ARG A 51 9.78 18.66 8.63
N LEU A 52 10.08 18.14 9.81
CA LEU A 52 9.07 17.78 10.82
C LEU A 52 8.24 18.99 11.26
N SER A 53 8.80 20.20 11.17
CA SER A 53 8.06 21.44 11.39
C SER A 53 7.04 21.77 10.28
N ASP A 54 7.03 21.03 9.18
CA ASP A 54 6.05 21.20 8.10
C ASP A 54 4.77 20.35 8.36
N LEU A 55 4.74 19.54 9.44
CA LEU A 55 3.56 18.85 9.91
C LEU A 55 2.54 19.85 10.44
N HIS A 56 1.26 19.66 10.10
CA HIS A 56 0.18 20.50 10.57
C HIS A 56 -0.01 20.43 12.08
N ASP A 57 -0.55 21.49 12.66
CA ASP A 57 -0.99 21.49 14.05
C ASP A 57 -2.03 20.38 14.26
N PRO A 58 -1.78 19.40 15.16
CA PRO A 58 -2.71 18.30 15.39
C PRO A 58 -4.07 18.78 15.95
N PHE A 59 -4.12 19.93 16.63
CA PHE A 59 -5.37 20.48 17.17
C PHE A 59 -6.32 21.02 16.11
N LEU A 60 -5.92 21.11 14.83
CA LEU A 60 -6.83 21.35 13.72
C LEU A 60 -7.75 20.16 13.41
N MET A 61 -7.41 18.97 13.92
CA MET A 61 -8.24 17.78 13.75
C MET A 61 -9.43 17.83 14.71
N LYS A 62 -10.63 17.62 14.17
CA LYS A 62 -11.85 17.58 14.96
C LYS A 62 -11.70 16.63 16.16
N ASP A 63 -12.25 16.99 17.30
CA ASP A 63 -12.21 16.25 18.58
C ASP A 63 -10.82 16.02 19.20
N MET A 64 -9.73 16.55 18.65
CA MET A 64 -8.38 16.35 19.18
C MET A 64 -8.26 16.83 20.65
N GLU A 65 -8.84 17.99 20.98
CA GLU A 65 -8.87 18.51 22.35
C GLU A 65 -9.56 17.52 23.32
N LYS A 66 -10.68 16.92 22.90
CA LYS A 66 -11.43 15.94 23.71
C LYS A 66 -10.63 14.65 23.89
N ALA A 67 -9.97 14.17 22.83
CA ALA A 67 -9.15 12.98 22.85
C ALA A 67 -7.98 13.14 23.84
N VAL A 68 -7.26 14.26 23.74
CA VAL A 68 -6.14 14.56 24.66
C VAL A 68 -6.63 14.68 26.10
N ALA A 69 -7.72 15.42 26.34
CA ALA A 69 -8.29 15.56 27.69
C ALA A 69 -8.73 14.22 28.29
N ARG A 70 -9.30 13.32 27.47
CA ARG A 70 -9.68 11.98 27.92
C ARG A 70 -8.47 11.12 28.28
N LEU A 71 -7.38 11.23 27.51
CA LEU A 71 -6.11 10.56 27.82
C LEU A 71 -5.50 11.12 29.12
N GLU A 72 -5.46 12.43 29.28
CA GLU A 72 -4.96 13.08 30.53
C GLU A 72 -5.74 12.61 31.76
N MET A 73 -7.07 12.51 31.64
CA MET A 73 -7.92 11.99 32.71
C MET A 73 -7.61 10.53 33.03
N ALA A 74 -7.42 9.70 32.01
CA ALA A 74 -7.07 8.29 32.19
C ALA A 74 -5.71 8.10 32.89
N VAL A 75 -4.71 8.90 32.51
CA VAL A 75 -3.38 8.92 33.17
C VAL A 75 -3.50 9.38 34.62
N ALA A 76 -4.21 10.48 34.87
CA ALA A 76 -4.37 11.04 36.23
C ALA A 76 -5.10 10.09 37.18
N ASN A 77 -6.07 9.34 36.68
CA ASN A 77 -6.87 8.38 37.46
C ASN A 77 -6.27 6.97 37.48
N GLN A 78 -5.16 6.73 36.79
CA GLN A 78 -4.56 5.39 36.60
C GLN A 78 -5.58 4.35 36.11
N GLU A 79 -6.36 4.77 35.14
CA GLU A 79 -7.39 3.93 34.54
C GLU A 79 -6.80 2.73 33.78
N LYS A 80 -7.58 1.65 33.66
CA LYS A 80 -7.20 0.51 32.83
C LYS A 80 -7.55 0.80 31.36
N VAL A 81 -6.54 0.84 30.50
CA VAL A 81 -6.66 1.26 29.09
C VAL A 81 -6.37 0.09 28.16
N LEU A 82 -7.22 -0.09 27.15
CA LEU A 82 -7.05 -1.05 26.07
C LEU A 82 -6.70 -0.33 24.76
N VAL A 83 -5.53 -0.62 24.20
CA VAL A 83 -5.14 -0.18 22.86
C VAL A 83 -5.64 -1.22 21.87
N TYR A 84 -6.57 -0.84 21.01
CA TYR A 84 -7.22 -1.70 20.04
C TYR A 84 -6.81 -1.33 18.62
N GLY A 85 -6.58 -2.28 17.74
CA GLY A 85 -6.35 -2.02 16.32
C GLY A 85 -6.70 -3.21 15.47
N ASP A 86 -6.82 -2.99 14.14
CA ASP A 86 -7.08 -4.10 13.23
C ASP A 86 -5.86 -5.04 13.07
N TYR A 87 -6.08 -6.18 12.43
CA TYR A 87 -5.08 -7.27 12.30
C TYR A 87 -4.09 -7.08 11.13
N ASP A 88 -4.23 -6.07 10.31
CA ASP A 88 -3.29 -5.80 9.21
C ASP A 88 -2.07 -4.98 9.68
N VAL A 89 -1.22 -4.56 8.73
CA VAL A 89 0.02 -3.87 9.09
C VAL A 89 -0.26 -2.45 9.60
N ASP A 90 -1.26 -1.75 9.08
CA ASP A 90 -1.60 -0.42 9.59
C ASP A 90 -2.14 -0.52 11.03
N GLY A 91 -3.11 -1.39 11.28
CA GLY A 91 -3.64 -1.62 12.62
C GLY A 91 -2.57 -2.08 13.62
N THR A 92 -1.72 -3.06 13.25
CA THR A 92 -0.70 -3.60 14.16
C THR A 92 0.44 -2.62 14.44
N THR A 93 0.87 -1.80 13.47
CA THR A 93 1.85 -0.73 13.70
C THR A 93 1.26 0.43 14.48
N SER A 94 -0.01 0.76 14.27
CA SER A 94 -0.75 1.76 15.05
C SER A 94 -0.81 1.37 16.53
N VAL A 95 -1.15 0.12 16.81
CA VAL A 95 -1.16 -0.43 18.18
C VAL A 95 0.23 -0.43 18.78
N ALA A 96 1.25 -0.85 18.02
CA ALA A 96 2.62 -0.84 18.51
C ALA A 96 3.10 0.58 18.84
N LEU A 97 2.83 1.56 18.00
CA LEU A 97 3.13 2.98 18.23
C LEU A 97 2.47 3.49 19.52
N MET A 98 1.15 3.33 19.62
CA MET A 98 0.36 3.85 20.76
C MET A 98 0.74 3.15 22.06
N TYR A 99 0.85 1.83 22.04
CA TYR A 99 1.22 1.03 23.22
C TYR A 99 2.63 1.36 23.69
N THR A 100 3.62 1.46 22.80
CA THR A 100 5.00 1.76 23.18
C THR A 100 5.11 3.12 23.86
N PHE A 101 4.43 4.14 23.33
CA PHE A 101 4.43 5.47 23.92
C PHE A 101 3.68 5.54 25.25
N LEU A 102 2.52 4.88 25.37
CA LEU A 102 1.68 4.94 26.57
C LEU A 102 2.14 4.01 27.69
N LYS A 103 2.81 2.89 27.40
CA LYS A 103 3.22 1.90 28.38
C LYS A 103 3.98 2.46 29.61
N PRO A 104 4.91 3.42 29.46
CA PRO A 104 5.56 4.04 30.61
C PRO A 104 4.66 4.95 31.47
N ARG A 105 3.49 5.33 30.94
CA ARG A 105 2.56 6.31 31.54
C ARG A 105 1.37 5.67 32.26
N PHE A 106 1.12 4.38 32.00
CA PHE A 106 0.03 3.63 32.57
C PHE A 106 0.52 2.40 33.31
N GLU A 107 0.02 2.16 34.53
CA GLU A 107 0.27 0.93 35.25
C GLU A 107 -0.46 -0.25 34.60
N HIS A 108 -1.70 -0.02 34.15
CA HIS A 108 -2.58 -1.03 33.58
C HIS A 108 -2.96 -0.68 32.14
N ILE A 109 -2.13 -1.09 31.20
CA ILE A 109 -2.39 -0.96 29.75
C ILE A 109 -2.16 -2.29 29.06
N GLU A 110 -3.10 -2.67 28.23
CA GLU A 110 -3.02 -3.87 27.39
C GLU A 110 -3.33 -3.51 25.94
N TYR A 111 -3.10 -4.43 25.02
CA TYR A 111 -3.52 -4.26 23.63
C TYR A 111 -4.32 -5.47 23.14
N TYR A 112 -5.20 -5.22 22.20
CA TYR A 112 -6.08 -6.21 21.60
C TYR A 112 -6.06 -6.11 20.08
N ILE A 113 -5.90 -7.25 19.40
CA ILE A 113 -6.06 -7.40 17.97
C ILE A 113 -7.17 -8.43 17.75
N PRO A 114 -8.21 -8.14 16.95
CA PRO A 114 -9.28 -9.10 16.69
C PRO A 114 -8.77 -10.28 15.87
N ASP A 115 -9.36 -11.44 16.09
CA ASP A 115 -9.11 -12.60 15.26
C ASP A 115 -9.84 -12.47 13.91
N ARG A 116 -9.08 -12.51 12.82
CA ARG A 116 -9.59 -12.35 11.46
C ARG A 116 -10.74 -13.30 11.10
N TYR A 117 -10.76 -14.49 11.67
CA TYR A 117 -11.67 -15.57 11.29
C TYR A 117 -12.94 -15.62 12.14
N SER A 118 -12.79 -15.43 13.44
CA SER A 118 -13.89 -15.52 14.41
C SER A 118 -14.55 -14.18 14.74
N GLU A 119 -13.81 -13.06 14.63
CA GLU A 119 -14.30 -11.72 14.96
C GLU A 119 -14.50 -10.83 13.72
N GLY A 120 -13.67 -11.02 12.69
CA GLY A 120 -13.70 -10.23 11.46
C GLY A 120 -12.94 -8.91 11.58
N TYR A 121 -13.26 -7.96 10.68
CA TYR A 121 -12.63 -6.64 10.60
C TYR A 121 -13.29 -5.64 11.55
N GLY A 122 -12.48 -4.78 12.15
CA GLY A 122 -12.93 -3.65 12.96
C GLY A 122 -13.39 -4.06 14.38
N ILE A 123 -14.15 -3.19 15.04
CA ILE A 123 -14.61 -3.41 16.43
C ILE A 123 -15.53 -4.63 16.50
N SER A 124 -15.25 -5.57 17.40
CA SER A 124 -16.04 -6.79 17.60
C SER A 124 -16.83 -6.77 18.92
N PRO A 125 -18.00 -7.42 18.99
CA PRO A 125 -18.70 -7.63 20.28
C PRO A 125 -17.84 -8.39 21.28
N GLN A 126 -16.99 -9.31 20.84
CA GLN A 126 -16.07 -10.07 21.66
C GLN A 126 -15.05 -9.16 22.36
N SER A 127 -14.50 -8.20 21.62
CA SER A 127 -13.54 -7.23 22.18
C SER A 127 -14.18 -6.29 23.21
N ILE A 128 -15.45 -5.89 23.00
CA ILE A 128 -16.21 -5.08 23.96
C ILE A 128 -16.48 -5.91 25.23
N ASN A 129 -16.89 -7.17 25.09
CA ASN A 129 -17.08 -8.08 26.22
C ASN A 129 -15.77 -8.25 27.00
N TYR A 130 -14.66 -8.51 26.27
CA TYR A 130 -13.34 -8.63 26.89
C TYR A 130 -12.98 -7.39 27.71
N ALA A 131 -13.17 -6.20 27.15
CA ALA A 131 -12.86 -4.95 27.83
C ALA A 131 -13.73 -4.76 29.10
N ALA A 132 -15.05 -4.97 29.00
CA ALA A 132 -15.96 -4.83 30.13
C ALA A 132 -15.66 -5.85 31.24
N ASP A 133 -15.49 -7.12 30.89
CA ASP A 133 -15.25 -8.22 31.84
C ASP A 133 -13.90 -8.07 32.60
N ASN A 134 -12.93 -7.42 31.95
CA ASN A 134 -11.60 -7.18 32.53
C ASN A 134 -11.44 -5.79 33.16
N GLY A 135 -12.51 -4.99 33.24
CA GLY A 135 -12.54 -3.72 33.96
C GLY A 135 -11.74 -2.60 33.28
N PHE A 136 -11.64 -2.61 31.96
CA PHE A 136 -11.14 -1.46 31.20
C PHE A 136 -12.18 -0.34 31.24
N SER A 137 -11.74 0.92 31.21
CA SER A 137 -12.62 2.08 31.16
C SER A 137 -12.46 2.89 29.87
N LEU A 138 -11.30 2.74 29.20
CA LEU A 138 -10.99 3.43 27.96
C LEU A 138 -10.44 2.45 26.92
N ILE A 139 -10.98 2.53 25.71
CA ILE A 139 -10.46 1.85 24.52
C ILE A 139 -9.98 2.91 23.54
N ILE A 140 -8.72 2.82 23.12
CA ILE A 140 -8.16 3.63 22.04
C ILE A 140 -8.17 2.75 20.80
N ALA A 141 -9.14 2.98 19.91
CA ALA A 141 -9.29 2.24 18.66
C ALA A 141 -8.49 2.91 17.55
N LEU A 142 -7.64 2.14 16.88
CA LEU A 142 -6.69 2.60 15.86
C LEU A 142 -6.96 1.88 14.56
N ASP A 143 -6.97 2.62 13.45
CA ASP A 143 -7.19 2.09 12.10
C ASP A 143 -8.55 1.37 11.94
N CYS A 144 -9.51 1.69 12.76
CA CYS A 144 -10.86 1.15 12.71
C CYS A 144 -11.81 1.93 13.63
N GLY A 145 -13.10 1.72 13.44
CA GLY A 145 -14.12 2.18 14.36
C GLY A 145 -15.05 3.25 13.82
N ILE A 146 -14.69 3.98 12.77
CA ILE A 146 -15.49 5.09 12.22
C ILE A 146 -16.91 4.66 11.78
N LYS A 147 -17.10 3.40 11.44
CA LYS A 147 -18.41 2.82 11.04
C LYS A 147 -19.08 1.98 12.13
N ALA A 148 -18.50 1.91 13.34
CA ALA A 148 -18.97 1.02 14.39
C ALA A 148 -20.02 1.66 15.31
N VAL A 149 -21.02 2.37 14.76
CA VAL A 149 -21.98 3.19 15.49
C VAL A 149 -22.70 2.41 16.59
N GLU A 150 -23.38 1.31 16.25
CA GLU A 150 -24.15 0.50 17.21
C GLU A 150 -23.24 -0.14 18.27
N LYS A 151 -22.06 -0.66 17.87
CA LYS A 151 -21.14 -1.32 18.77
C LYS A 151 -20.54 -0.35 19.80
N ILE A 152 -20.25 0.87 19.39
CA ILE A 152 -19.73 1.92 20.29
C ILE A 152 -20.85 2.42 21.21
N ALA A 153 -22.10 2.47 20.76
CA ALA A 153 -23.25 2.78 21.61
C ALA A 153 -23.44 1.72 22.71
N ASP A 154 -23.40 0.43 22.35
CA ASP A 154 -23.44 -0.69 23.32
C ASP A 154 -22.29 -0.61 24.33
N ALA A 155 -21.08 -0.36 23.88
CA ALA A 155 -19.92 -0.20 24.76
C ALA A 155 -20.09 0.96 25.75
N ARG A 156 -20.62 2.09 25.30
CA ARG A 156 -20.91 3.26 26.14
C ARG A 156 -21.94 2.95 27.23
N GLU A 157 -22.99 2.19 26.91
CA GLU A 157 -23.97 1.73 27.91
C GLU A 157 -23.36 0.86 29.00
N ARG A 158 -22.23 0.19 28.69
CA ARG A 158 -21.46 -0.63 29.64
C ARG A 158 -20.39 0.16 30.38
N GLY A 159 -20.31 1.50 30.20
CA GLY A 159 -19.34 2.36 30.84
C GLY A 159 -17.94 2.32 30.22
N LEU A 160 -17.82 1.88 28.98
CA LEU A 160 -16.58 1.90 28.21
C LEU A 160 -16.53 3.15 27.33
N ASP A 161 -15.51 3.97 27.52
CA ASP A 161 -15.23 5.11 26.65
C ASP A 161 -14.37 4.68 25.46
N PHE A 162 -14.63 5.30 24.30
CA PHE A 162 -13.81 5.14 23.11
C PHE A 162 -13.17 6.46 22.68
N VAL A 163 -11.89 6.39 22.28
CA VAL A 163 -11.21 7.37 21.43
C VAL A 163 -10.87 6.66 20.14
N ILE A 164 -11.44 7.11 19.03
CA ILE A 164 -11.25 6.51 17.70
C ILE A 164 -10.22 7.32 16.94
N CYS A 165 -9.20 6.64 16.39
CA CYS A 165 -8.18 7.18 15.48
C CYS A 165 -8.28 6.38 14.17
N ASP A 166 -9.06 6.87 13.23
CA ASP A 166 -9.37 6.17 11.98
C ASP A 166 -9.11 7.08 10.76
N HIS A 167 -9.03 6.50 9.59
CA HIS A 167 -8.80 7.21 8.34
C HIS A 167 -9.70 6.70 7.20
N HIS A 168 -10.58 5.75 7.48
CA HIS A 168 -11.54 5.24 6.52
C HIS A 168 -12.64 6.27 6.24
N ASN A 169 -13.32 6.15 5.09
CA ASN A 169 -14.44 7.02 4.77
C ASN A 169 -15.57 6.82 5.78
N PRO A 170 -16.03 7.89 6.47
CA PRO A 170 -17.15 7.81 7.38
C PRO A 170 -18.46 7.54 6.62
N ASP A 171 -19.42 6.92 7.31
CA ASP A 171 -20.80 6.87 6.88
C ASP A 171 -21.55 8.17 7.29
N GLU A 172 -22.86 8.25 7.06
CA GLU A 172 -23.67 9.42 7.44
C GLU A 172 -23.69 9.66 8.96
N GLU A 173 -23.66 8.59 9.75
CA GLU A 173 -23.62 8.64 11.21
C GLU A 173 -22.22 8.35 11.73
N VAL A 174 -21.77 9.17 12.69
CA VAL A 174 -20.48 9.00 13.37
C VAL A 174 -20.70 8.30 14.71
N PRO A 175 -19.86 7.36 15.12
CA PRO A 175 -19.99 6.64 16.39
C PRO A 175 -20.04 7.58 17.60
N PRO A 176 -20.86 7.28 18.63
CA PRO A 176 -21.01 8.09 19.84
C PRO A 176 -19.85 7.90 20.83
N ALA A 177 -18.61 7.96 20.33
CA ALA A 177 -17.38 7.92 21.11
C ALA A 177 -17.12 9.26 21.82
N VAL A 178 -16.22 9.26 22.81
CA VAL A 178 -15.77 10.50 23.48
C VAL A 178 -15.09 11.43 22.49
N ALA A 179 -14.29 10.87 21.59
CA ALA A 179 -13.63 11.59 20.51
C ALA A 179 -13.48 10.70 19.28
N VAL A 180 -13.67 11.29 18.10
CA VAL A 180 -13.46 10.63 16.81
C VAL A 180 -12.47 11.45 16.00
N LEU A 181 -11.25 10.95 15.93
CA LEU A 181 -10.15 11.53 15.15
C LEU A 181 -10.13 10.86 13.78
N ASP A 182 -10.71 11.53 12.82
CA ASP A 182 -10.68 11.12 11.42
C ASP A 182 -10.67 12.37 10.55
N PRO A 183 -9.60 12.59 9.78
CA PRO A 183 -9.49 13.78 8.92
C PRO A 183 -10.54 13.82 7.80
N LYS A 184 -11.13 12.66 7.42
CA LYS A 184 -12.11 12.55 6.34
C LYS A 184 -13.55 12.88 6.77
N GLN A 185 -13.81 13.12 8.05
CA GLN A 185 -15.13 13.61 8.47
C GLN A 185 -15.50 14.90 7.74
N PRO A 186 -16.74 15.06 7.26
CA PRO A 186 -17.16 16.23 6.45
C PRO A 186 -16.93 17.58 7.14
N ASP A 187 -17.06 17.61 8.47
CA ASP A 187 -16.90 18.80 9.31
C ASP A 187 -15.51 18.92 9.98
N CYS A 188 -14.56 18.09 9.59
CA CYS A 188 -13.18 18.18 10.05
C CYS A 188 -12.37 19.13 9.17
N ASN A 189 -11.78 20.15 9.77
CA ASN A 189 -10.97 21.15 9.07
C ASN A 189 -9.47 20.79 8.96
N TYR A 190 -9.10 19.56 9.31
CA TYR A 190 -7.72 19.13 9.19
C TYR A 190 -7.25 19.19 7.74
N PRO A 191 -6.11 19.87 7.44
CA PRO A 191 -5.74 20.19 6.05
C PRO A 191 -5.39 18.98 5.20
N TYR A 192 -4.88 17.89 5.80
CA TYR A 192 -4.46 16.68 5.08
C TYR A 192 -5.37 15.50 5.40
N LYS A 193 -6.01 14.95 4.36
CA LYS A 193 -7.06 13.92 4.51
C LYS A 193 -6.56 12.48 4.39
N GLU A 194 -5.32 12.29 3.92
CA GLU A 194 -4.83 10.99 3.49
C GLU A 194 -3.80 10.37 4.48
N LEU A 195 -3.89 10.71 5.77
CA LEU A 195 -3.09 10.03 6.79
C LEU A 195 -3.47 8.53 6.83
N SER A 196 -2.51 7.66 7.14
CA SER A 196 -2.80 6.26 7.51
C SER A 196 -3.37 6.19 8.93
N GLY A 197 -3.95 5.06 9.34
CA GLY A 197 -4.45 4.87 10.70
C GLY A 197 -3.36 5.12 11.76
N CYS A 198 -2.14 4.61 11.53
CA CYS A 198 -0.98 4.90 12.36
C CYS A 198 -0.60 6.39 12.34
N GLY A 199 -0.74 7.06 11.19
CA GLY A 199 -0.54 8.50 11.05
C GLY A 199 -1.52 9.30 11.91
N VAL A 200 -2.80 8.91 11.97
CA VAL A 200 -3.79 9.54 12.86
C VAL A 200 -3.44 9.30 14.33
N GLY A 201 -3.06 8.07 14.70
CA GLY A 201 -2.56 7.76 16.04
C GLY A 201 -1.33 8.58 16.41
N PHE A 202 -0.38 8.76 15.48
CA PHE A 202 0.78 9.64 15.66
C PHE A 202 0.37 11.10 15.94
N LYS A 203 -0.65 11.62 15.26
CA LYS A 203 -1.16 12.99 15.49
C LYS A 203 -1.79 13.14 16.88
N LEU A 204 -2.46 12.12 17.41
CA LEU A 204 -2.94 12.11 18.80
C LEU A 204 -1.77 12.21 19.78
N LEU A 205 -0.71 11.42 19.56
CA LEU A 205 0.48 11.48 20.41
C LEU A 205 1.21 12.82 20.28
N GLN A 206 1.26 13.41 19.09
CA GLN A 206 1.83 14.74 18.87
C GLN A 206 1.06 15.81 19.68
N ALA A 207 -0.27 15.79 19.65
CA ALA A 207 -1.11 16.71 20.43
C ALA A 207 -0.91 16.52 21.94
N TYR A 208 -0.87 15.26 22.38
CA TYR A 208 -0.63 14.92 23.78
C TYR A 208 0.74 15.44 24.27
N CYS A 209 1.80 15.24 23.48
CA CYS A 209 3.14 15.74 23.79
C CYS A 209 3.15 17.26 23.89
N GLN A 210 2.58 17.96 22.91
CA GLN A 210 2.52 19.44 22.88
C GLN A 210 1.80 20.00 24.10
N LYS A 211 0.65 19.42 24.48
CA LYS A 211 -0.14 19.88 25.61
C LYS A 211 0.52 19.62 26.97
N ASN A 212 1.27 18.52 27.08
CA ASN A 212 1.92 18.10 28.33
C ASN A 212 3.41 18.47 28.41
N ASN A 213 3.92 19.29 27.47
CA ASN A 213 5.33 19.70 27.41
C ASN A 213 6.30 18.50 27.40
N ILE A 214 5.94 17.44 26.67
CA ILE A 214 6.80 16.28 26.42
C ILE A 214 7.58 16.54 25.14
N GLU A 215 8.86 16.20 25.12
CA GLU A 215 9.71 16.36 23.93
C GLU A 215 9.19 15.51 22.77
N LEU A 216 9.07 16.11 21.60
CA LEU A 216 8.54 15.41 20.40
C LEU A 216 9.48 14.30 19.89
N GLU A 217 10.73 14.32 20.29
CA GLU A 217 11.73 13.27 20.01
C GLU A 217 11.24 11.89 20.46
N GLU A 218 10.47 11.81 21.55
CA GLU A 218 9.91 10.53 22.01
C GLU A 218 9.00 9.86 20.95
N ILE A 219 8.21 10.66 20.22
CA ILE A 219 7.36 10.12 19.15
C ILE A 219 8.09 10.04 17.80
N TYR A 220 9.11 10.87 17.59
CA TYR A 220 9.93 10.81 16.38
C TYR A 220 10.77 9.53 16.33
N ASP A 221 11.10 8.97 17.48
CA ASP A 221 11.76 7.65 17.60
C ASP A 221 10.88 6.48 17.17
N LEU A 222 9.58 6.69 16.99
CA LEU A 222 8.61 5.71 16.52
C LEU A 222 8.21 5.89 15.04
N LEU A 223 8.89 6.78 14.29
CA LEU A 223 8.56 7.06 12.89
C LEU A 223 8.86 5.87 11.94
N ASP A 224 9.67 4.92 12.35
CA ASP A 224 9.87 3.66 11.63
C ASP A 224 8.58 2.82 11.57
N LEU A 225 7.75 2.80 12.62
CA LEU A 225 6.44 2.17 12.61
C LEU A 225 5.47 2.92 11.68
N VAL A 226 5.50 4.27 11.70
CA VAL A 226 4.63 5.10 10.87
C VAL A 226 4.93 4.91 9.37
N VAL A 227 6.21 4.82 8.97
CA VAL A 227 6.52 4.57 7.56
C VAL A 227 6.16 3.17 7.10
N VAL A 228 6.24 2.17 8.00
CA VAL A 228 5.77 0.80 7.71
C VAL A 228 4.25 0.79 7.47
N SER A 229 3.48 1.51 8.28
CA SER A 229 2.05 1.73 8.08
C SER A 229 1.77 2.40 6.72
N ILE A 230 2.30 3.61 6.50
CA ILE A 230 2.10 4.40 5.27
C ILE A 230 2.37 3.56 4.00
N ALA A 231 3.46 2.79 4.02
CA ALA A 231 3.84 1.96 2.88
C ALA A 231 2.90 0.76 2.69
N SER A 232 2.48 0.10 3.78
CA SER A 232 1.71 -1.13 3.72
C SER A 232 0.23 -0.90 3.42
N ASP A 233 -0.32 0.21 3.88
CA ASP A 233 -1.70 0.63 3.59
C ASP A 233 -1.83 1.37 2.24
N ILE A 234 -0.69 1.58 1.56
CA ILE A 234 -0.64 2.15 0.20
C ILE A 234 -1.27 3.56 0.12
N VAL A 235 -1.23 4.32 1.21
CA VAL A 235 -1.73 5.70 1.24
C VAL A 235 -0.83 6.65 0.42
N PRO A 236 -1.36 7.80 -0.08
CA PRO A 236 -0.60 8.75 -0.87
C PRO A 236 0.69 9.25 -0.20
N ILE A 237 1.81 9.21 -0.91
CA ILE A 237 3.12 9.76 -0.47
C ILE A 237 3.19 11.26 -0.80
N THR A 238 2.23 12.01 -0.28
CA THR A 238 2.10 13.46 -0.45
C THR A 238 1.94 14.14 0.92
N GLY A 239 1.94 15.46 0.97
CA GLY A 239 1.69 16.22 2.21
C GLY A 239 2.43 15.67 3.42
N GLU A 240 1.71 15.44 4.52
CA GLU A 240 2.29 14.94 5.77
C GLU A 240 2.82 13.50 5.65
N ASN A 241 2.15 12.62 4.89
CA ASN A 241 2.66 11.26 4.67
C ASN A 241 4.04 11.28 4.04
N ARG A 242 4.33 12.23 3.14
CA ARG A 242 5.69 12.38 2.58
C ARG A 242 6.70 12.80 3.64
N VAL A 243 6.35 13.73 4.53
CA VAL A 243 7.22 14.16 5.64
C VAL A 243 7.48 12.99 6.57
N LEU A 244 6.43 12.31 7.02
CA LEU A 244 6.50 11.16 7.92
C LEU A 244 7.29 10.00 7.29
N ALA A 245 7.04 9.68 6.01
CA ALA A 245 7.76 8.63 5.30
C ALA A 245 9.24 8.98 5.09
N TYR A 246 9.58 10.25 4.82
CA TYR A 246 10.97 10.68 4.66
C TYR A 246 11.77 10.50 5.96
N TYR A 247 11.22 10.89 7.10
CA TYR A 247 11.88 10.73 8.40
C TYR A 247 11.79 9.30 8.92
N GLY A 248 10.68 8.60 8.67
CA GLY A 248 10.53 7.19 8.99
C GLY A 248 11.54 6.31 8.24
N LEU A 249 11.79 6.58 6.94
CA LEU A 249 12.86 5.91 6.19
C LEU A 249 14.25 6.22 6.73
N LYS A 250 14.51 7.43 7.20
CA LYS A 250 15.78 7.74 7.88
C LYS A 250 15.90 6.94 9.17
N LYS A 251 14.84 6.86 9.98
CA LYS A 251 14.84 6.11 11.24
C LYS A 251 15.06 4.63 10.99
N ILE A 252 14.31 4.00 10.09
CA ILE A 252 14.42 2.57 9.79
C ILE A 252 15.81 2.19 9.22
N ASN A 253 16.46 3.10 8.49
CA ASN A 253 17.79 2.89 7.92
C ASN A 253 18.95 3.21 8.87
N SER A 254 18.71 3.89 9.98
CA SER A 254 19.76 4.26 10.93
C SER A 254 19.70 3.50 12.25
N ASN A 255 18.53 3.42 12.85
CA ASN A 255 18.31 2.83 14.17
C ASN A 255 16.83 2.42 14.34
N PRO A 256 16.36 1.37 13.63
CA PRO A 256 15.00 0.86 13.81
C PRO A 256 14.78 0.26 15.21
N GLY A 257 13.53 0.11 15.60
CA GLY A 257 13.18 -0.65 16.79
C GLY A 257 13.66 -2.10 16.69
N ILE A 258 13.99 -2.74 17.82
CA ILE A 258 14.60 -4.09 17.87
C ILE A 258 13.75 -5.10 17.09
N GLY A 259 12.45 -5.16 17.33
CA GLY A 259 11.58 -6.10 16.61
C GLY A 259 11.49 -5.83 15.12
N LEU A 260 11.50 -4.56 14.70
CA LEU A 260 11.52 -4.21 13.29
C LEU A 260 12.86 -4.55 12.64
N GLN A 261 13.99 -4.38 13.36
CA GLN A 261 15.32 -4.82 12.91
C GLN A 261 15.35 -6.33 12.67
N THR A 262 14.73 -7.11 13.56
CA THR A 262 14.61 -8.56 13.37
C THR A 262 13.82 -8.91 12.10
N ILE A 263 12.68 -8.24 11.86
CA ILE A 263 11.91 -8.43 10.60
C ILE A 263 12.75 -8.07 9.36
N ILE A 264 13.55 -7.01 9.42
CA ILE A 264 14.47 -6.62 8.34
C ILE A 264 15.50 -7.72 8.09
N ASN A 265 16.07 -8.28 9.15
CA ASN A 265 17.08 -9.35 9.07
C ASN A 265 16.51 -10.61 8.42
N VAL A 266 15.36 -11.11 8.91
CA VAL A 266 14.70 -12.32 8.34
C VAL A 266 14.14 -12.07 6.93
N ALA A 267 13.90 -10.80 6.56
CA ALA A 267 13.54 -10.41 5.20
C ALA A 267 14.73 -10.45 4.22
N GLY A 268 15.95 -10.66 4.72
CA GLY A 268 17.16 -10.71 3.91
C GLY A 268 17.50 -9.36 3.27
N ILE A 269 17.13 -8.24 3.90
CA ILE A 269 17.47 -6.90 3.40
C ILE A 269 18.83 -6.53 3.96
N ASN A 270 19.86 -6.71 3.16
CA ASN A 270 21.25 -6.47 3.56
C ASN A 270 21.92 -5.44 2.64
N GLY A 271 22.58 -4.45 3.22
CA GLY A 271 23.59 -3.60 2.57
C GLY A 271 23.09 -2.40 1.75
N ASN A 272 21.80 -2.26 1.47
CA ASN A 272 21.22 -1.11 0.78
C ASN A 272 20.18 -0.41 1.67
N ASP A 273 19.98 0.89 1.44
CA ASP A 273 18.92 1.64 2.12
C ASP A 273 17.54 1.03 1.82
N ILE A 274 16.76 0.79 2.87
CA ILE A 274 15.37 0.32 2.80
C ILE A 274 14.53 1.42 2.15
N THR A 275 13.73 1.02 1.18
CA THR A 275 12.80 1.89 0.45
C THR A 275 11.34 1.55 0.80
N ILE A 276 10.39 2.41 0.38
CA ILE A 276 8.95 2.08 0.45
C ILE A 276 8.66 0.75 -0.23
N SER A 277 9.28 0.47 -1.37
CA SER A 277 9.12 -0.80 -2.08
C SER A 277 9.57 -2.01 -1.27
N ASP A 278 10.67 -1.91 -0.52
CA ASP A 278 11.12 -2.99 0.36
C ASP A 278 10.13 -3.23 1.51
N ILE A 279 9.54 -2.16 2.04
CA ILE A 279 8.49 -2.28 3.06
C ILE A 279 7.28 -3.00 2.49
N VAL A 280 6.75 -2.56 1.34
CA VAL A 280 5.56 -3.14 0.69
C VAL A 280 5.75 -4.61 0.32
N PHE A 281 6.92 -4.99 -0.20
CA PHE A 281 7.12 -6.33 -0.76
C PHE A 281 7.89 -7.31 0.12
N LYS A 282 8.58 -6.83 1.17
CA LYS A 282 9.40 -7.69 2.03
C LYS A 282 8.99 -7.63 3.51
N ILE A 283 8.82 -6.42 4.09
CA ILE A 283 8.50 -6.24 5.50
C ILE A 283 7.01 -6.44 5.77
N GLY A 284 6.15 -5.69 5.09
CA GLY A 284 4.70 -5.73 5.24
C GLY A 284 4.09 -7.12 5.07
N PRO A 285 4.46 -7.90 4.01
CA PRO A 285 3.96 -9.26 3.84
C PRO A 285 4.29 -10.22 4.99
N ARG A 286 5.42 -10.04 5.69
CA ARG A 286 5.77 -10.83 6.87
C ARG A 286 4.88 -10.49 8.06
N LEU A 287 4.76 -9.20 8.36
CA LEU A 287 3.85 -8.73 9.43
C LEU A 287 2.40 -9.17 9.16
N ASN A 288 1.91 -9.02 7.94
CA ASN A 288 0.58 -9.49 7.54
C ASN A 288 0.39 -11.01 7.62
N ALA A 289 1.48 -11.79 7.48
CA ALA A 289 1.38 -13.25 7.44
C ALA A 289 0.86 -13.82 8.76
N SER A 290 1.21 -13.22 9.90
CA SER A 290 0.71 -13.66 11.21
C SER A 290 -0.82 -13.59 11.28
N GLY A 291 -1.45 -12.48 10.88
CA GLY A 291 -2.90 -12.32 10.86
C GLY A 291 -3.63 -13.11 9.75
N ARG A 292 -2.88 -13.72 8.81
CA ARG A 292 -3.44 -14.58 7.76
C ARG A 292 -3.36 -16.07 8.06
N ILE A 293 -2.32 -16.49 8.78
CA ILE A 293 -2.03 -17.90 9.05
C ILE A 293 -2.36 -18.26 10.49
N GLU A 294 -2.21 -17.32 11.42
CA GLU A 294 -2.47 -17.49 12.83
C GLU A 294 -3.18 -16.25 13.42
N HIS A 295 -2.53 -15.44 14.23
CA HIS A 295 -3.15 -14.30 14.92
C HIS A 295 -2.28 -13.04 14.81
N GLY A 296 -2.88 -11.90 14.39
CA GLY A 296 -2.19 -10.61 14.21
C GLY A 296 -1.48 -10.06 15.45
N LYS A 297 -1.85 -10.53 16.64
CA LYS A 297 -1.19 -10.18 17.92
C LYS A 297 0.32 -10.43 17.89
N LYS A 298 0.81 -11.43 17.14
CA LYS A 298 2.25 -11.72 17.03
C LYS A 298 3.03 -10.60 16.36
N SER A 299 2.43 -9.91 15.40
CA SER A 299 3.03 -8.73 14.78
C SER A 299 3.19 -7.59 15.79
N VAL A 300 2.21 -7.35 16.64
CA VAL A 300 2.36 -6.37 17.72
C VAL A 300 3.43 -6.83 18.71
N GLN A 301 3.44 -8.11 19.10
CA GLN A 301 4.43 -8.64 20.07
C GLN A 301 5.87 -8.39 19.64
N ILE A 302 6.19 -8.61 18.36
CA ILE A 302 7.54 -8.35 17.88
C ILE A 302 7.82 -6.85 17.78
N LEU A 303 6.88 -6.04 17.28
CA LEU A 303 7.08 -4.59 17.10
C LEU A 303 7.27 -3.83 18.42
N VAL A 304 6.70 -4.30 19.53
CA VAL A 304 6.87 -3.69 20.86
C VAL A 304 7.98 -4.34 21.70
N SER A 305 8.68 -5.32 21.15
CA SER A 305 9.72 -6.04 21.87
C SER A 305 10.99 -5.19 22.05
N ASN A 306 11.52 -5.19 23.27
CA ASN A 306 12.81 -4.58 23.62
C ASN A 306 13.87 -5.63 23.99
N ASP A 307 13.64 -6.90 23.67
CA ASP A 307 14.48 -8.05 23.99
C ASP A 307 14.88 -8.72 22.67
N GLU A 308 16.18 -8.75 22.37
CA GLU A 308 16.73 -9.28 21.11
C GLU A 308 16.43 -10.79 20.97
N ASP A 309 16.71 -11.59 22.00
CA ASP A 309 16.53 -13.05 21.95
C ASP A 309 15.06 -13.41 21.70
N LYS A 310 14.14 -12.70 22.37
CA LYS A 310 12.70 -12.89 22.18
C LYS A 310 12.25 -12.44 20.79
N SER A 311 12.82 -11.34 20.30
CA SER A 311 12.51 -10.83 18.96
C SER A 311 12.97 -11.80 17.88
N ASP A 312 14.15 -12.40 18.01
CA ASP A 312 14.67 -13.37 17.05
C ASP A 312 13.77 -14.60 16.95
N LEU A 313 13.32 -15.15 18.06
CA LEU A 313 12.36 -16.26 18.08
C LEU A 313 11.04 -15.91 17.39
N LEU A 314 10.49 -14.71 17.67
CA LEU A 314 9.26 -14.24 17.03
C LEU A 314 9.48 -13.96 15.54
N GLY A 315 10.64 -13.46 15.16
CA GLY A 315 10.98 -13.20 13.75
C GLY A 315 11.05 -14.46 12.91
N GLU A 316 11.69 -15.53 13.44
CA GLU A 316 11.71 -16.85 12.78
C GLU A 316 10.29 -17.43 12.63
N GLU A 317 9.46 -17.29 13.65
CA GLU A 317 8.07 -17.74 13.60
C GLU A 317 7.26 -16.97 12.54
N ILE A 318 7.36 -15.63 12.51
CA ILE A 318 6.68 -14.79 11.52
C ILE A 318 7.17 -15.09 10.09
N ASP A 319 8.47 -15.32 9.89
CA ASP A 319 9.00 -15.71 8.58
C ASP A 319 8.48 -17.08 8.14
N SER A 320 8.33 -18.03 9.08
CA SER A 320 7.70 -19.32 8.79
C SER A 320 6.25 -19.17 8.32
N PHE A 321 5.46 -18.31 8.95
CA PHE A 321 4.10 -18.00 8.50
C PHE A 321 4.08 -17.37 7.10
N ASN A 322 5.03 -16.50 6.80
CA ASN A 322 5.16 -15.91 5.48
C ASN A 322 5.52 -16.96 4.40
N GLU A 323 6.37 -17.94 4.71
CA GLU A 323 6.67 -19.05 3.79
C GLU A 323 5.45 -19.98 3.57
N ILE A 324 4.69 -20.28 4.63
CA ILE A 324 3.41 -21.00 4.51
C ILE A 324 2.44 -20.21 3.63
N ARG A 325 2.28 -18.90 3.89
CA ARG A 325 1.42 -18.02 3.07
C ARG A 325 1.85 -18.02 1.60
N LYS A 326 3.15 -17.93 1.29
CA LYS A 326 3.68 -17.95 -0.08
C LYS A 326 3.40 -19.29 -0.78
N THR A 327 3.52 -20.40 -0.05
CA THR A 327 3.24 -21.73 -0.58
C THR A 327 1.75 -21.87 -0.92
N LEU A 328 0.87 -21.50 0.02
CA LEU A 328 -0.57 -21.49 -0.20
C LEU A 328 -0.98 -20.59 -1.37
N ASP A 329 -0.42 -19.36 -1.42
CA ASP A 329 -0.67 -18.41 -2.51
C ASP A 329 -0.28 -18.98 -3.87
N ARG A 330 0.92 -19.57 -4.00
CA ARG A 330 1.39 -20.17 -5.23
C ARG A 330 0.51 -21.37 -5.65
N ASP A 331 0.24 -22.27 -4.72
CA ASP A 331 -0.45 -23.53 -5.01
C ASP A 331 -1.92 -23.28 -5.36
N ILE A 332 -2.61 -22.37 -4.62
CA ILE A 332 -3.99 -21.98 -4.91
C ILE A 332 -4.08 -21.16 -6.21
N THR A 333 -3.09 -20.28 -6.48
CA THR A 333 -3.04 -19.54 -7.76
C THR A 333 -2.93 -20.52 -8.92
N GLN A 334 -2.02 -21.51 -8.85
CA GLN A 334 -1.88 -22.49 -9.90
C GLN A 334 -3.17 -23.31 -10.10
N ASP A 335 -3.81 -23.74 -9.02
CA ASP A 335 -5.08 -24.46 -9.06
C ASP A 335 -6.19 -23.60 -9.73
N ALA A 336 -6.28 -22.33 -9.38
CA ALA A 336 -7.22 -21.39 -10.00
C ALA A 336 -6.97 -21.19 -11.51
N LEU A 337 -5.70 -21.07 -11.91
CA LEU A 337 -5.32 -20.97 -13.33
C LEU A 337 -5.66 -22.25 -14.10
N ASP A 338 -5.37 -23.42 -13.52
CA ASP A 338 -5.71 -24.72 -14.08
C ASP A 338 -7.23 -24.91 -14.28
N MET A 339 -8.04 -24.40 -13.34
CA MET A 339 -9.50 -24.40 -13.46
C MET A 339 -9.97 -23.58 -14.67
N ILE A 340 -9.40 -22.38 -14.85
CA ILE A 340 -9.73 -21.51 -16.00
C ILE A 340 -9.27 -22.14 -17.31
N GLU A 341 -8.08 -22.73 -17.35
CA GLU A 341 -7.53 -23.32 -18.56
C GLU A 341 -8.28 -24.58 -19.03
N LYS A 342 -8.83 -25.36 -18.08
CA LYS A 342 -9.61 -26.58 -18.36
C LYS A 342 -11.03 -26.30 -18.81
N ASP A 343 -11.56 -25.11 -18.57
CA ASP A 343 -12.92 -24.72 -18.92
C ASP A 343 -12.90 -23.70 -20.11
N PRO A 344 -13.26 -24.16 -21.32
CA PRO A 344 -13.27 -23.27 -22.50
C PRO A 344 -14.22 -22.08 -22.37
N GLU A 345 -15.35 -22.23 -21.66
CA GLU A 345 -16.31 -21.15 -21.47
C GLU A 345 -15.71 -20.05 -20.58
N MET A 346 -14.97 -20.45 -19.53
CA MET A 346 -14.31 -19.49 -18.64
C MET A 346 -13.23 -18.65 -19.32
N LYS A 347 -12.59 -19.16 -20.38
CA LYS A 347 -11.55 -18.42 -21.09
C LYS A 347 -12.10 -17.16 -21.76
N ASP A 348 -13.30 -17.26 -22.31
CA ASP A 348 -13.94 -16.20 -23.09
C ASP A 348 -14.82 -15.27 -22.25
N MET A 349 -14.97 -15.53 -20.95
CA MET A 349 -15.74 -14.68 -20.03
C MET A 349 -15.04 -13.34 -19.75
N ASN A 350 -15.83 -12.31 -19.46
CA ASN A 350 -15.37 -10.97 -19.06
C ASN A 350 -15.12 -10.87 -17.55
N SER A 351 -15.54 -11.88 -16.77
CA SER A 351 -15.28 -11.98 -15.34
C SER A 351 -14.73 -13.36 -14.96
N THR A 352 -14.20 -13.48 -13.75
CA THR A 352 -13.79 -14.75 -13.16
C THR A 352 -14.43 -14.93 -11.80
N VAL A 353 -15.22 -15.99 -11.60
CA VAL A 353 -15.74 -16.39 -10.29
C VAL A 353 -15.39 -17.84 -10.06
N LEU A 354 -14.47 -18.12 -9.14
CA LEU A 354 -14.02 -19.46 -8.79
C LEU A 354 -14.37 -19.79 -7.35
N TYR A 355 -14.68 -21.06 -7.12
CA TYR A 355 -14.94 -21.62 -5.79
C TYR A 355 -14.23 -22.95 -5.64
N ASN A 356 -13.52 -23.09 -4.53
CA ASN A 356 -13.03 -24.38 -4.06
C ASN A 356 -13.06 -24.38 -2.53
N ARG A 357 -13.71 -25.39 -1.94
CA ARG A 357 -13.92 -25.51 -0.50
C ARG A 357 -12.62 -25.63 0.31
N ASP A 358 -11.55 -26.13 -0.31
CA ASP A 358 -10.28 -26.46 0.33
C ASP A 358 -9.27 -25.29 0.28
N TRP A 359 -9.61 -24.19 -0.38
CA TRP A 359 -8.72 -23.02 -0.44
C TRP A 359 -8.67 -22.27 0.88
N HIS A 360 -7.50 -21.82 1.25
CA HIS A 360 -7.29 -21.13 2.52
C HIS A 360 -7.81 -19.68 2.48
N LYS A 361 -8.81 -19.35 3.33
CA LYS A 361 -9.47 -18.04 3.39
C LYS A 361 -8.48 -16.85 3.51
N GLY A 362 -7.36 -17.02 4.23
CA GLY A 362 -6.37 -15.98 4.46
C GLY A 362 -5.62 -15.51 3.21
N VAL A 363 -5.65 -16.29 2.10
CA VAL A 363 -4.89 -15.98 0.87
C VAL A 363 -5.75 -15.76 -0.37
N VAL A 364 -7.05 -16.07 -0.34
CA VAL A 364 -7.93 -15.94 -1.52
C VAL A 364 -7.93 -14.53 -2.12
N GLY A 365 -7.74 -13.48 -1.31
CA GLY A 365 -7.63 -12.11 -1.81
C GLY A 365 -6.31 -11.84 -2.56
N ILE A 366 -5.22 -12.53 -2.23
CA ILE A 366 -3.95 -12.45 -2.95
C ILE A 366 -4.09 -13.19 -4.29
N VAL A 367 -4.70 -14.38 -4.24
CA VAL A 367 -5.00 -15.18 -5.44
C VAL A 367 -5.89 -14.40 -6.40
N ALA A 368 -6.94 -13.73 -5.90
CA ALA A 368 -7.81 -12.88 -6.72
C ALA A 368 -7.00 -11.80 -7.45
N SER A 369 -6.06 -11.12 -6.76
CA SER A 369 -5.19 -10.12 -7.40
C SER A 369 -4.35 -10.72 -8.52
N ARG A 370 -3.71 -11.89 -8.30
CA ARG A 370 -2.87 -12.55 -9.31
C ARG A 370 -3.66 -12.99 -10.53
N VAL A 371 -4.85 -13.54 -10.33
CA VAL A 371 -5.73 -13.95 -11.44
C VAL A 371 -6.22 -12.73 -12.22
N THR A 372 -6.57 -11.64 -11.50
CA THR A 372 -6.92 -10.34 -12.15
C THR A 372 -5.76 -9.80 -12.99
N GLU A 373 -4.53 -9.82 -12.47
CA GLU A 373 -3.35 -9.36 -13.20
C GLU A 373 -3.08 -10.17 -14.47
N GLN A 374 -3.31 -11.49 -14.42
CA GLN A 374 -3.04 -12.39 -15.55
C GLN A 374 -4.09 -12.30 -16.66
N PHE A 375 -5.37 -12.27 -16.31
CA PHE A 375 -6.47 -12.23 -17.28
C PHE A 375 -7.03 -10.83 -17.51
N TYR A 376 -6.64 -9.87 -16.69
CA TYR A 376 -7.05 -8.46 -16.69
C TYR A 376 -8.56 -8.27 -16.77
N ARG A 377 -9.28 -8.94 -15.87
CA ARG A 377 -10.75 -8.87 -15.72
C ARG A 377 -11.16 -8.96 -14.25
N PRO A 378 -12.36 -8.45 -13.85
CA PRO A 378 -12.86 -8.57 -12.48
C PRO A 378 -12.89 -10.02 -12.03
N THR A 379 -12.27 -10.30 -10.86
CA THR A 379 -12.07 -11.66 -10.38
C THR A 379 -12.54 -11.81 -8.94
N ILE A 380 -13.31 -12.87 -8.68
CA ILE A 380 -13.81 -13.27 -7.37
C ILE A 380 -13.33 -14.69 -7.07
N ILE A 381 -12.64 -14.85 -5.94
CA ILE A 381 -12.16 -16.15 -5.45
C ILE A 381 -12.86 -16.47 -4.14
N LEU A 382 -13.58 -17.59 -4.12
CA LEU A 382 -14.42 -18.04 -3.01
C LEU A 382 -13.87 -19.34 -2.41
N THR A 383 -14.04 -19.50 -1.10
CA THR A 383 -13.77 -20.73 -0.36
C THR A 383 -14.88 -21.02 0.64
N GLU A 384 -14.89 -22.20 1.25
CA GLU A 384 -15.85 -22.52 2.32
C GLU A 384 -15.37 -21.99 3.68
N SER A 385 -16.28 -21.35 4.40
CA SER A 385 -16.09 -20.95 5.80
C SER A 385 -17.42 -21.01 6.53
N ASN A 386 -17.50 -21.80 7.60
CA ASN A 386 -18.70 -21.97 8.41
C ASN A 386 -19.96 -22.40 7.59
N GLY A 387 -19.79 -23.24 6.57
CA GLY A 387 -20.86 -23.72 5.71
C GLY A 387 -21.34 -22.73 4.66
N LEU A 388 -20.69 -21.58 4.52
CA LEU A 388 -20.95 -20.56 3.51
C LEU A 388 -19.76 -20.40 2.57
N ALA A 389 -20.03 -19.95 1.35
CA ALA A 389 -18.96 -19.48 0.45
C ALA A 389 -18.58 -18.06 0.83
N THR A 390 -17.31 -17.85 1.18
CA THR A 390 -16.76 -16.53 1.50
C THR A 390 -15.52 -16.27 0.67
N GLY A 391 -15.26 -15.02 0.31
CA GLY A 391 -14.08 -14.74 -0.50
C GLY A 391 -13.79 -13.28 -0.71
N SER A 392 -12.89 -13.06 -1.65
CA SER A 392 -12.40 -11.75 -2.03
C SER A 392 -12.54 -11.53 -3.52
N ALA A 393 -12.85 -10.29 -3.86
CA ALA A 393 -12.96 -9.80 -5.23
C ALA A 393 -11.91 -8.72 -5.51
N ARG A 394 -11.42 -8.69 -6.75
CA ARG A 394 -10.49 -7.67 -7.27
C ARG A 394 -10.96 -7.18 -8.62
N SER A 395 -10.78 -5.88 -8.86
CA SER A 395 -11.22 -5.21 -10.08
C SER A 395 -10.07 -4.85 -11.00
N VAL A 396 -10.44 -4.44 -12.21
CA VAL A 396 -9.57 -3.76 -13.17
C VAL A 396 -9.83 -2.25 -13.15
N LYS A 397 -8.99 -1.48 -13.83
CA LYS A 397 -9.13 -0.02 -13.91
C LYS A 397 -10.51 0.36 -14.46
N ASP A 398 -11.11 1.39 -13.87
CA ASP A 398 -12.38 2.01 -14.29
C ASP A 398 -13.63 1.09 -14.22
N PHE A 399 -13.58 -0.02 -13.43
CA PHE A 399 -14.73 -0.86 -13.17
C PHE A 399 -15.07 -0.85 -11.67
N ASP A 400 -16.28 -0.43 -11.30
CA ASP A 400 -16.76 -0.43 -9.92
C ASP A 400 -17.26 -1.82 -9.50
N LEU A 401 -16.35 -2.57 -8.87
CA LEU A 401 -16.63 -3.92 -8.39
C LEU A 401 -17.64 -3.94 -7.25
N TYR A 402 -17.62 -2.93 -6.37
CA TYR A 402 -18.52 -2.87 -5.22
C TYR A 402 -19.97 -2.66 -5.67
N GLU A 403 -20.20 -1.75 -6.61
CA GLU A 403 -21.51 -1.53 -7.19
C GLU A 403 -21.99 -2.77 -7.96
N ALA A 404 -21.12 -3.42 -8.73
CA ALA A 404 -21.46 -4.64 -9.47
C ALA A 404 -21.86 -5.80 -8.54
N ILE A 405 -21.16 -6.01 -7.43
CA ILE A 405 -21.52 -7.00 -6.40
C ILE A 405 -22.84 -6.62 -5.74
N GLY A 406 -23.06 -5.33 -5.46
CA GLY A 406 -24.29 -4.81 -4.86
C GLY A 406 -25.55 -5.12 -5.68
N GLN A 407 -25.45 -5.17 -7.03
CA GLN A 407 -26.54 -5.57 -7.91
C GLN A 407 -26.93 -7.06 -7.78
N CYS A 408 -26.10 -7.86 -7.09
CA CYS A 408 -26.38 -9.25 -6.75
C CYS A 408 -26.73 -9.45 -5.25
N SER A 409 -27.03 -8.38 -4.51
CA SER A 409 -27.19 -8.40 -3.04
C SER A 409 -28.21 -9.40 -2.52
N ASP A 410 -29.26 -9.68 -3.29
CA ASP A 410 -30.28 -10.69 -2.96
C ASP A 410 -29.75 -12.13 -2.90
N LEU A 411 -28.58 -12.41 -3.46
CA LEU A 411 -27.90 -13.71 -3.41
C LEU A 411 -26.85 -13.79 -2.29
N LEU A 412 -26.56 -12.66 -1.63
CA LEU A 412 -25.49 -12.53 -0.67
C LEU A 412 -26.02 -12.52 0.77
N GLU A 413 -25.26 -13.12 1.69
CA GLU A 413 -25.46 -12.96 3.13
C GLU A 413 -24.83 -11.65 3.64
N SER A 414 -23.67 -11.27 3.06
CA SER A 414 -22.99 -10.00 3.34
C SER A 414 -21.98 -9.66 2.25
N TYR A 415 -21.73 -8.37 2.06
CA TYR A 415 -20.64 -7.86 1.23
C TYR A 415 -20.17 -6.49 1.73
N GLY A 416 -18.93 -6.13 1.39
CA GLY A 416 -18.32 -4.85 1.77
C GLY A 416 -17.02 -4.63 1.03
N GLY A 417 -16.62 -3.37 0.90
CA GLY A 417 -15.38 -3.02 0.20
C GLY A 417 -15.47 -1.69 -0.53
N HIS A 418 -14.72 -1.57 -1.59
CA HIS A 418 -14.59 -0.37 -2.42
C HIS A 418 -14.50 -0.76 -3.91
N MET A 419 -14.43 0.25 -4.78
CA MET A 419 -14.38 0.10 -6.24
C MET A 419 -13.42 -0.99 -6.74
N TYR A 420 -12.23 -1.14 -6.15
CA TYR A 420 -11.19 -2.06 -6.63
C TYR A 420 -11.04 -3.35 -5.84
N ALA A 421 -11.62 -3.44 -4.66
CA ALA A 421 -11.52 -4.62 -3.80
C ALA A 421 -12.74 -4.76 -2.90
N ALA A 422 -13.30 -5.96 -2.83
CA ALA A 422 -14.44 -6.27 -1.98
C ALA A 422 -14.30 -7.66 -1.34
N GLY A 423 -14.98 -7.84 -0.22
CA GLY A 423 -15.25 -9.14 0.39
C GLY A 423 -16.73 -9.47 0.26
N LEU A 424 -17.06 -10.75 0.16
CA LEU A 424 -18.45 -11.20 0.09
C LEU A 424 -18.64 -12.58 0.70
N THR A 425 -19.87 -12.83 1.15
CA THR A 425 -20.29 -14.14 1.67
C THR A 425 -21.65 -14.48 1.09
N LEU A 426 -21.85 -15.71 0.64
CA LEU A 426 -23.09 -16.20 0.05
C LEU A 426 -23.28 -17.69 0.37
N ARG A 427 -24.51 -18.19 0.18
CA ARG A 427 -24.78 -19.63 0.26
C ARG A 427 -24.14 -20.34 -0.91
N ILE A 428 -23.61 -21.55 -0.67
CA ILE A 428 -22.90 -22.34 -1.68
C ILE A 428 -23.82 -22.65 -2.88
N GLU A 429 -25.11 -22.91 -2.62
CA GLU A 429 -26.11 -23.13 -3.65
C GLU A 429 -26.35 -21.93 -4.57
N ASN A 430 -26.06 -20.72 -4.12
CA ASN A 430 -26.23 -19.48 -4.89
C ASN A 430 -25.06 -19.20 -5.86
N ILE A 431 -23.93 -19.90 -5.75
CA ILE A 431 -22.73 -19.62 -6.56
C ILE A 431 -23.01 -19.68 -8.07
N PRO A 432 -23.74 -20.68 -8.62
CA PRO A 432 -23.98 -20.73 -10.07
C PRO A 432 -24.79 -19.52 -10.58
N GLU A 433 -25.84 -19.10 -9.85
CA GLU A 433 -26.65 -17.96 -10.24
C GLU A 433 -25.91 -16.65 -10.04
N PHE A 434 -25.14 -16.51 -8.96
CA PHE A 434 -24.27 -15.36 -8.73
C PHE A 434 -23.26 -15.19 -9.86
N ARG A 435 -22.57 -16.29 -10.28
CA ARG A 435 -21.62 -16.28 -11.40
C ARG A 435 -22.26 -15.80 -12.68
N ARG A 436 -23.45 -16.32 -13.02
CA ARG A 436 -24.17 -15.94 -14.23
C ARG A 436 -24.55 -14.45 -14.24
N ARG A 437 -25.15 -13.95 -13.15
CA ARG A 437 -25.54 -12.54 -13.05
C ARG A 437 -24.34 -11.60 -13.03
N PHE A 438 -23.31 -11.96 -12.29
CA PHE A 438 -22.10 -11.15 -12.22
C PHE A 438 -21.43 -11.02 -13.59
N GLU A 439 -21.36 -12.10 -14.38
CA GLU A 439 -20.87 -12.07 -15.75
C GLU A 439 -21.71 -11.14 -16.65
N GLU A 440 -23.04 -11.20 -16.55
CA GLU A 440 -23.95 -10.32 -17.30
C GLU A 440 -23.71 -8.84 -16.96
N ILE A 441 -23.57 -8.51 -15.67
CA ILE A 441 -23.29 -7.16 -15.19
C ILE A 441 -21.94 -6.69 -15.73
N VAL A 442 -20.89 -7.50 -15.56
CA VAL A 442 -19.55 -7.17 -16.04
C VAL A 442 -19.54 -6.97 -17.54
N THR A 443 -20.14 -7.87 -18.32
CA THR A 443 -20.20 -7.77 -19.78
C THR A 443 -20.93 -6.49 -20.24
N THR A 444 -21.93 -6.04 -19.49
CA THR A 444 -22.67 -4.82 -19.84
C THR A 444 -21.93 -3.53 -19.46
N GLN A 445 -21.14 -3.56 -18.40
CA GLN A 445 -20.51 -2.37 -17.82
C GLN A 445 -19.03 -2.22 -18.19
N LEU A 446 -18.37 -3.33 -18.58
CA LEU A 446 -16.96 -3.31 -18.94
C LEU A 446 -16.78 -2.60 -20.30
N THR A 447 -15.93 -1.58 -20.32
CA THR A 447 -15.61 -0.85 -21.55
C THR A 447 -14.38 -1.44 -22.23
N ASP A 448 -14.22 -1.22 -23.54
CA ASP A 448 -13.03 -1.66 -24.29
C ASP A 448 -11.72 -1.14 -23.67
N LEU A 449 -11.74 0.07 -23.09
CA LEU A 449 -10.60 0.68 -22.41
C LEU A 449 -10.25 -0.02 -21.09
N SER A 450 -11.23 -0.59 -20.38
CA SER A 450 -11.02 -1.32 -19.15
C SER A 450 -10.38 -2.70 -19.37
N GLN A 451 -10.34 -3.19 -20.60
CA GLN A 451 -9.78 -4.51 -20.97
C GLN A 451 -8.31 -4.46 -21.38
N VAL A 452 -7.72 -3.27 -21.51
CA VAL A 452 -6.34 -3.13 -21.96
C VAL A 452 -5.47 -2.51 -20.88
N GLN A 453 -4.36 -3.17 -20.55
CA GLN A 453 -3.38 -2.61 -19.62
C GLN A 453 -2.78 -1.32 -20.19
N THR A 454 -2.84 -0.24 -19.41
CA THR A 454 -2.26 1.04 -19.77
C THR A 454 -0.99 1.32 -18.97
N ILE A 455 0.05 1.86 -19.63
CA ILE A 455 1.24 2.41 -18.97
C ILE A 455 1.15 3.94 -19.09
N GLU A 456 1.03 4.60 -17.94
CA GLU A 456 1.10 6.06 -17.90
C GLU A 456 2.55 6.52 -17.96
N VAL A 457 2.88 7.29 -19.01
CA VAL A 457 4.21 7.85 -19.25
C VAL A 457 4.25 9.30 -18.77
N ASP A 458 5.19 9.62 -17.88
CA ASP A 458 5.34 10.98 -17.35
C ASP A 458 5.91 11.95 -18.39
N SER A 459 6.91 11.52 -19.17
CA SER A 459 7.52 12.37 -20.19
C SER A 459 8.21 11.56 -21.29
N LYS A 460 8.19 12.10 -22.52
CA LYS A 460 9.07 11.68 -23.59
C LYS A 460 10.42 12.39 -23.41
N ILE A 461 11.53 11.64 -23.45
CA ILE A 461 12.90 12.14 -23.34
C ILE A 461 13.83 11.42 -24.33
N THR A 462 14.99 12.01 -24.59
CA THR A 462 16.09 11.33 -25.29
C THR A 462 17.01 10.62 -24.30
N LEU A 463 17.71 9.57 -24.71
CA LEU A 463 18.70 8.90 -23.86
C LEU A 463 19.82 9.86 -23.44
N SER A 464 20.15 10.85 -24.27
CA SER A 464 21.17 11.87 -23.98
C SER A 464 20.81 12.81 -22.80
N GLU A 465 19.51 12.96 -22.48
CA GLU A 465 19.08 13.71 -21.28
C GLU A 465 19.44 12.98 -19.99
N ILE A 466 19.61 11.66 -20.06
CA ILE A 466 19.91 10.80 -18.89
C ILE A 466 21.40 10.89 -18.55
N ASN A 467 21.72 11.76 -17.62
CA ASN A 467 23.08 11.95 -17.15
C ASN A 467 23.13 11.93 -15.60
N PRO A 468 24.31 11.86 -14.97
CA PRO A 468 24.44 11.77 -13.51
C PRO A 468 23.79 12.95 -12.75
N ARG A 469 23.74 14.16 -13.35
CA ARG A 469 23.06 15.31 -12.73
C ARG A 469 21.55 15.13 -12.76
N PHE A 470 20.99 14.71 -13.88
CA PHE A 470 19.56 14.42 -14.04
C PHE A 470 19.12 13.37 -13.02
N TYR A 471 19.82 12.25 -12.96
CA TYR A 471 19.47 11.15 -12.05
C TYR A 471 19.60 11.52 -10.57
N ARG A 472 20.63 12.29 -10.19
CA ARG A 472 20.80 12.78 -8.82
C ARG A 472 19.63 13.65 -8.35
N ILE A 473 19.05 14.45 -9.26
CA ILE A 473 17.85 15.23 -8.94
C ILE A 473 16.63 14.31 -8.89
N LEU A 474 16.51 13.35 -9.83
CA LEU A 474 15.43 12.38 -9.86
C LEU A 474 15.36 11.53 -8.57
N LYS A 475 16.51 11.12 -8.03
CA LYS A 475 16.57 10.42 -6.71
C LYS A 475 15.95 11.24 -5.57
N GLN A 476 16.03 12.56 -5.61
CA GLN A 476 15.46 13.42 -4.56
C GLN A 476 13.92 13.47 -4.58
N PHE A 477 13.26 12.94 -5.62
CA PHE A 477 11.82 12.74 -5.59
C PHE A 477 11.38 11.65 -4.59
N ALA A 478 12.27 10.76 -4.19
CA ALA A 478 12.00 9.78 -3.13
C ALA A 478 11.57 10.47 -1.80
N PRO A 479 10.76 9.78 -0.97
CA PRO A 479 10.22 8.43 -1.13
C PRO A 479 9.16 8.34 -2.24
N PHE A 480 9.25 7.26 -3.04
CA PHE A 480 8.27 6.97 -4.08
C PHE A 480 7.14 6.08 -3.53
N GLY A 481 5.94 6.28 -4.04
CA GLY A 481 4.74 5.53 -3.68
C GLY A 481 3.50 6.16 -4.31
N PRO A 482 2.28 5.79 -3.91
CA PRO A 482 1.05 6.34 -4.49
C PRO A 482 1.09 7.88 -4.56
N HIS A 483 0.59 8.43 -5.64
CA HIS A 483 0.62 9.87 -5.99
C HIS A 483 2.02 10.50 -6.14
N ASN A 484 3.08 9.76 -5.83
CA ASN A 484 4.47 10.10 -6.13
C ASN A 484 5.23 8.89 -6.67
N MET A 485 4.69 8.24 -7.68
CA MET A 485 5.31 7.06 -8.29
C MET A 485 6.66 7.38 -8.93
N THR A 486 7.53 6.35 -9.01
CA THR A 486 8.76 6.44 -9.80
C THR A 486 8.43 6.84 -11.24
N PRO A 487 9.01 7.93 -11.76
CA PRO A 487 8.71 8.40 -13.11
C PRO A 487 8.96 7.36 -14.18
N VAL A 488 8.04 7.32 -15.13
CA VAL A 488 8.11 6.48 -16.34
C VAL A 488 8.36 7.37 -17.52
N PHE A 489 9.41 7.07 -18.27
CA PHE A 489 9.81 7.78 -19.47
C PHE A 489 9.58 6.94 -20.70
N MET A 490 9.49 7.58 -21.86
CA MET A 490 9.57 6.91 -23.17
C MET A 490 10.64 7.57 -24.02
N THR A 491 11.33 6.76 -24.79
CA THR A 491 12.21 7.19 -25.88
C THR A 491 11.80 6.46 -27.15
N GLU A 492 11.59 7.23 -28.19
CA GLU A 492 11.26 6.71 -29.52
C GLU A 492 12.53 6.55 -30.36
N ASP A 493 12.45 5.73 -31.41
CA ASP A 493 13.53 5.54 -32.39
C ASP A 493 14.84 5.04 -31.79
N VAL A 494 14.78 4.14 -30.85
CA VAL A 494 16.00 3.48 -30.34
C VAL A 494 16.34 2.24 -31.16
N PHE A 495 17.63 1.88 -31.18
CA PHE A 495 18.17 0.69 -31.83
C PHE A 495 18.94 -0.17 -30.83
N ASP A 496 19.02 -1.46 -31.13
CA ASP A 496 19.97 -2.33 -30.47
C ASP A 496 21.40 -2.01 -30.94
N ALA A 497 22.35 -1.90 -30.00
CA ALA A 497 23.76 -1.77 -30.31
C ALA A 497 24.40 -3.06 -30.85
N GLY A 498 23.65 -4.13 -31.03
CA GLY A 498 24.09 -5.45 -31.49
C GLY A 498 24.60 -6.37 -30.39
N THR A 499 24.40 -6.02 -29.13
CA THR A 499 24.87 -6.80 -27.95
C THR A 499 23.76 -7.20 -26.99
N SER A 500 22.52 -6.88 -27.31
CA SER A 500 21.34 -7.32 -26.55
C SER A 500 21.20 -8.83 -26.58
N ARG A 501 20.72 -9.42 -25.48
CA ARG A 501 20.58 -10.87 -25.33
C ARG A 501 19.49 -11.26 -24.35
N MET A 502 18.99 -12.47 -24.52
CA MET A 502 18.13 -13.14 -23.53
C MET A 502 18.95 -13.53 -22.29
N VAL A 503 18.38 -13.39 -21.12
CA VAL A 503 18.95 -13.73 -19.82
C VAL A 503 17.87 -14.37 -18.91
N GLY A 504 18.29 -14.90 -17.75
CA GLY A 504 17.42 -15.66 -16.86
C GLY A 504 17.60 -17.17 -17.04
N LYS A 505 17.08 -17.96 -16.09
CA LYS A 505 17.25 -19.42 -16.10
C LYS A 505 16.57 -20.07 -17.31
N ASN A 506 15.44 -19.51 -17.74
CA ASN A 506 14.66 -19.98 -18.89
C ASN A 506 14.74 -18.99 -20.07
N GLN A 507 15.70 -18.05 -20.07
CA GLN A 507 15.84 -17.00 -21.09
C GLN A 507 14.59 -16.10 -21.23
N GLU A 508 13.87 -15.92 -20.15
CA GLU A 508 12.61 -15.18 -20.09
C GLU A 508 12.77 -13.64 -20.03
N HIS A 509 14.00 -13.16 -19.78
CA HIS A 509 14.30 -11.73 -19.67
C HIS A 509 15.20 -11.25 -20.79
N LEU A 510 15.26 -9.93 -21.01
CA LEU A 510 16.15 -9.30 -21.97
C LEU A 510 17.14 -8.38 -21.27
N LYS A 511 18.42 -8.54 -21.56
CA LYS A 511 19.44 -7.54 -21.28
C LYS A 511 19.70 -6.77 -22.56
N LEU A 512 19.48 -5.46 -22.51
CA LEU A 512 19.49 -4.57 -23.66
C LEU A 512 20.67 -3.62 -23.62
N ASP A 513 21.17 -3.27 -24.79
CA ASP A 513 22.17 -2.24 -24.99
C ASP A 513 21.63 -1.30 -26.10
N LEU A 514 21.06 -0.15 -25.69
CA LEU A 514 20.28 0.75 -26.54
C LEU A 514 21.09 1.96 -26.98
N VAL A 515 20.85 2.40 -28.22
CA VAL A 515 21.44 3.61 -28.82
C VAL A 515 20.38 4.44 -29.53
N GLU A 516 20.58 5.75 -29.58
CA GLU A 516 19.84 6.67 -30.45
C GLU A 516 20.63 6.98 -31.74
N PRO A 517 20.00 7.10 -32.89
CA PRO A 517 20.71 7.15 -34.19
C PRO A 517 21.61 8.38 -34.36
N ASP A 518 21.22 9.54 -33.90
CA ASP A 518 21.91 10.81 -34.18
C ASP A 518 22.62 11.44 -32.98
N VAL A 519 22.76 10.72 -31.90
CA VAL A 519 23.26 11.26 -30.65
C VAL A 519 24.53 10.49 -30.22
N HIS A 520 25.62 11.21 -29.98
CA HIS A 520 26.85 10.63 -29.39
C HIS A 520 26.65 10.24 -27.92
N SER A 521 25.46 9.72 -27.58
CA SER A 521 25.02 9.42 -26.20
C SER A 521 25.64 8.15 -25.61
N GLY A 522 26.38 7.38 -26.41
CA GLY A 522 26.91 6.10 -25.96
C GLY A 522 25.80 5.01 -25.85
N ILE A 523 26.21 3.83 -25.38
CA ILE A 523 25.31 2.70 -25.18
C ILE A 523 24.64 2.82 -23.81
N PHE A 524 23.31 2.76 -23.77
CA PHE A 524 22.52 2.74 -22.55
C PHE A 524 22.08 1.31 -22.20
N PRO A 525 22.50 0.75 -21.05
CA PRO A 525 22.09 -0.59 -20.64
C PRO A 525 20.63 -0.59 -20.16
N GLY A 526 19.89 -1.63 -20.54
CA GLY A 526 18.52 -1.87 -20.11
C GLY A 526 18.30 -3.30 -19.63
N ILE A 527 17.27 -3.49 -18.80
CA ILE A 527 16.77 -4.80 -18.39
C ILE A 527 15.24 -4.84 -18.57
N ALA A 528 14.75 -5.84 -19.28
CA ALA A 528 13.32 -6.09 -19.46
C ALA A 528 12.98 -7.48 -18.92
N PHE A 529 12.17 -7.53 -17.88
CA PHE A 529 11.76 -8.78 -17.25
C PHE A 529 10.54 -9.36 -17.98
N ASN A 530 10.56 -10.68 -18.23
CA ASN A 530 9.49 -11.46 -18.86
C ASN A 530 9.02 -10.88 -20.20
N GLN A 531 9.96 -10.42 -21.05
CA GLN A 531 9.70 -9.82 -22.35
C GLN A 531 10.57 -10.44 -23.45
N SER A 532 10.99 -11.70 -23.29
CA SER A 532 11.80 -12.41 -24.30
C SER A 532 11.10 -12.56 -25.65
N ASP A 533 9.77 -12.52 -25.68
CA ASP A 533 8.95 -12.48 -26.89
C ASP A 533 9.23 -11.27 -27.80
N LYS A 534 9.84 -10.20 -27.27
CA LYS A 534 10.24 -9.00 -28.01
C LYS A 534 11.64 -9.09 -28.62
N PHE A 535 12.37 -10.18 -28.41
CA PHE A 535 13.77 -10.28 -28.84
C PHE A 535 13.97 -10.13 -30.36
N ASP A 536 13.11 -10.76 -31.16
CA ASP A 536 13.17 -10.66 -32.63
C ASP A 536 12.90 -9.23 -33.13
N LEU A 537 12.00 -8.49 -32.48
CA LEU A 537 11.76 -7.08 -32.77
C LEU A 537 13.04 -6.25 -32.52
N ILE A 538 13.69 -6.45 -31.39
CA ILE A 538 14.88 -5.69 -30.97
C ILE A 538 16.05 -5.93 -31.91
N THR A 539 16.27 -7.20 -32.29
CA THR A 539 17.39 -7.61 -33.15
C THR A 539 17.14 -7.46 -34.65
N SER A 540 15.94 -6.99 -35.03
CA SER A 540 15.56 -6.81 -36.42
C SER A 540 16.36 -5.76 -37.20
N GLY A 541 17.10 -4.89 -36.49
CA GLY A 541 17.79 -3.74 -37.07
C GLY A 541 16.88 -2.56 -37.40
N LEU A 542 15.59 -2.66 -37.10
CA LEU A 542 14.63 -1.56 -37.26
C LEU A 542 14.51 -0.76 -35.96
N PRO A 543 14.14 0.53 -36.01
CA PRO A 543 13.88 1.33 -34.83
C PRO A 543 12.65 0.81 -34.08
N PHE A 544 12.70 0.94 -32.74
CA PHE A 544 11.60 0.62 -31.85
C PHE A 544 11.52 1.64 -30.72
N ASP A 545 10.39 1.65 -30.03
CA ASP A 545 10.13 2.56 -28.92
C ASP A 545 10.21 1.82 -27.60
N VAL A 546 10.75 2.47 -26.57
CA VAL A 546 10.89 1.90 -25.22
C VAL A 546 10.26 2.78 -24.16
N CYS A 547 9.58 2.11 -23.21
CA CYS A 547 9.00 2.73 -22.03
C CYS A 547 9.72 2.18 -20.77
N TYR A 548 10.23 3.05 -19.91
CA TYR A 548 11.15 2.65 -18.84
C TYR A 548 11.13 3.59 -17.64
N SER A 549 11.63 3.09 -16.51
CA SER A 549 12.12 3.89 -15.38
C SER A 549 13.63 3.84 -15.33
N ILE A 550 14.28 4.85 -14.74
CA ILE A 550 15.73 4.92 -14.60
C ILE A 550 16.10 4.40 -13.21
N THR A 551 17.05 3.46 -13.15
CA THR A 551 17.53 2.85 -11.92
C THR A 551 19.07 2.84 -11.85
N GLU A 552 19.59 2.62 -10.66
CA GLU A 552 21.02 2.25 -10.47
C GLU A 552 21.15 0.74 -10.50
N ASN A 553 22.19 0.28 -11.18
CA ASN A 553 22.63 -1.11 -11.13
C ASN A 553 24.02 -1.15 -10.52
N GLU A 554 24.17 -1.89 -9.43
CA GLU A 554 25.46 -2.14 -8.80
C GLU A 554 25.98 -3.51 -9.23
N TYR A 555 27.15 -3.51 -9.85
CA TYR A 555 27.83 -4.74 -10.24
C TYR A 555 29.32 -4.67 -9.89
N ARG A 556 29.79 -5.59 -9.05
CA ARG A 556 31.18 -5.65 -8.56
C ARG A 556 31.69 -4.33 -7.97
N GLY A 557 30.84 -3.65 -7.16
CA GLY A 557 31.18 -2.39 -6.51
C GLY A 557 31.19 -1.16 -7.45
N LYS A 558 30.72 -1.31 -8.70
CA LYS A 558 30.56 -0.19 -9.64
C LYS A 558 29.07 0.06 -9.84
N THR A 559 28.66 1.30 -9.56
CA THR A 559 27.28 1.76 -9.81
C THR A 559 27.21 2.39 -11.21
N SER A 560 26.22 2.00 -11.98
CA SER A 560 25.90 2.56 -13.29
C SER A 560 24.39 2.78 -13.45
N LEU A 561 23.99 3.73 -14.28
CA LEU A 561 22.59 3.92 -14.63
C LEU A 561 22.13 2.81 -15.57
N GLN A 562 20.91 2.32 -15.35
CA GLN A 562 20.26 1.29 -16.15
C GLN A 562 18.80 1.64 -16.37
N LEU A 563 18.27 1.32 -17.55
CA LEU A 563 16.85 1.43 -17.84
C LEU A 563 16.12 0.18 -17.38
N PHE A 564 15.15 0.35 -16.51
CA PHE A 564 14.21 -0.71 -16.14
C PHE A 564 13.04 -0.65 -17.12
N ILE A 565 13.08 -1.50 -18.14
CA ILE A 565 12.13 -1.48 -19.24
C ILE A 565 10.78 -2.00 -18.76
N ARG A 566 9.74 -1.19 -18.98
CA ARG A 566 8.34 -1.51 -18.70
C ARG A 566 7.66 -2.19 -19.88
N ASP A 567 8.00 -1.72 -21.09
CA ASP A 567 7.46 -2.29 -22.32
C ASP A 567 8.29 -1.83 -23.54
N ILE A 568 8.16 -2.57 -24.65
CA ILE A 568 8.84 -2.32 -25.92
C ILE A 568 7.80 -2.42 -27.04
N LYS A 569 7.77 -1.44 -27.93
CA LYS A 569 6.86 -1.42 -29.09
C LYS A 569 7.58 -1.29 -30.40
N LYS A 570 7.02 -1.93 -31.41
CA LYS A 570 7.38 -1.64 -32.79
C LYS A 570 6.96 -0.21 -33.10
N ARG A 571 7.83 0.53 -33.80
CA ARG A 571 7.45 1.83 -34.30
C ARG A 571 6.52 1.66 -35.49
N ASP A 572 5.42 2.38 -35.48
CA ASP A 572 4.58 2.54 -36.70
C ASP A 572 5.31 3.50 -37.63
N ILE A 573 5.91 2.94 -38.66
CA ILE A 573 6.51 3.74 -39.76
C ILE A 573 5.34 4.13 -40.66
N PHE A 574 4.84 5.35 -40.51
CA PHE A 574 3.93 5.98 -41.45
C PHE A 574 4.72 6.81 -42.48
#